data_dc1c5aa0c71b0d1c8b071c80633b292a
#
_entry.id   dc1c5aa0c71b0d1c8b071c80633b292a
#
_cell.length_a   1.000
_cell.length_b   1.000
_cell.length_c   1.000
_cell.angle_alpha   90.00
_cell.angle_beta   90.00
_cell.angle_gamma   90.00
#
_symmetry.space_group_name_H-M   'P 1'
#
loop_
_entity.id
_entity.type
_entity.pdbx_description
1 polymer ?
#
loop_
_entity_poly.entity_id
_entity_poly.type
_entity_poly.pdbx_seq_one_letter_code
_entity_poly.pdbx_strand_id
1 'polypeptide(L)'
;MRIKGNYVPKREVLFCSSSITIGEALEHLNKTGYRCVPVLDEKKEKYLGNIYKVDILEYKGSLEESVLQLLNDKEGYVREDSSFFKVFFTIKKLPYLSVVDEKGVFLGILTHKKVFELLEDAWGVHSSKYSVMIGTQDYNGAIQKLSTVLKKYTGIQSLMTFDNDALLVRRIMFTLGEEFNDRELETLLKDLEDHGFRVVYVEEMKNPREVETIE
;
A
#
# COMPACT_ATOMS: atom_id res chain seq x y z
N MET A 1 -9.80 0.71 7.03
CA MET A 1 -9.03 1.24 5.89
C MET A 1 -9.96 1.35 4.67
N ARG A 2 -10.04 2.51 4.02
CA ARG A 2 -10.93 2.78 2.88
C ARG A 2 -10.14 3.41 1.75
N ILE A 3 -10.55 3.19 0.48
CA ILE A 3 -9.96 3.83 -0.70
C ILE A 3 -10.33 5.31 -0.72
N LYS A 4 -11.56 5.64 -0.33
CA LYS A 4 -12.09 7.00 -0.32
C LYS A 4 -11.18 7.97 0.46
N GLY A 5 -10.72 9.02 -0.22
CA GLY A 5 -9.79 10.02 0.33
C GLY A 5 -8.31 9.60 0.36
N ASN A 6 -7.98 8.37 -0.03
CA ASN A 6 -6.63 7.82 0.02
C ASN A 6 -6.06 7.51 -1.37
N TYR A 7 -6.26 8.38 -2.34
CA TYR A 7 -5.72 8.29 -3.70
C TYR A 7 -5.23 9.67 -4.16
N VAL A 8 -4.43 9.70 -5.21
CA VAL A 8 -4.01 10.93 -5.87
C VAL A 8 -5.20 11.47 -6.64
N PRO A 9 -5.72 12.67 -6.33
CA PRO A 9 -6.93 13.19 -6.96
C PRO A 9 -6.69 13.54 -8.42
N LYS A 10 -7.72 13.46 -9.26
CA LYS A 10 -7.68 13.71 -10.70
C LYS A 10 -6.95 15.01 -11.10
N ARG A 11 -7.12 16.10 -10.33
CA ARG A 11 -6.44 17.38 -10.59
C ARG A 11 -4.91 17.29 -10.55
N GLU A 12 -4.36 16.28 -9.89
CA GLU A 12 -2.92 16.05 -9.73
C GLU A 12 -2.41 14.91 -10.65
N VAL A 13 -3.33 14.25 -11.38
CA VAL A 13 -3.01 13.15 -12.28
C VAL A 13 -2.82 13.66 -13.71
N LEU A 14 -1.70 13.29 -14.31
CA LEU A 14 -1.53 13.44 -15.75
C LEU A 14 -2.27 12.32 -16.47
N PHE A 15 -3.08 12.68 -17.45
CA PHE A 15 -3.85 11.74 -18.27
C PHE A 15 -3.91 12.22 -19.73
N CYS A 16 -4.20 11.30 -20.63
CA CYS A 16 -4.48 11.61 -22.03
C CYS A 16 -6.00 11.61 -22.31
N SER A 17 -6.43 12.38 -23.28
CA SER A 17 -7.81 12.29 -23.83
C SER A 17 -7.86 11.19 -24.88
N SER A 18 -9.00 10.56 -25.04
CA SER A 18 -9.26 9.59 -26.13
C SER A 18 -9.23 10.20 -27.53
N SER A 19 -9.29 11.53 -27.63
CA SER A 19 -9.29 12.27 -28.90
C SER A 19 -7.90 12.50 -29.50
N ILE A 20 -6.81 12.16 -28.79
CA ILE A 20 -5.45 12.38 -29.28
C ILE A 20 -4.92 11.20 -30.10
N THR A 21 -3.87 11.46 -30.87
CA THR A 21 -3.12 10.44 -31.61
C THR A 21 -2.11 9.71 -30.72
N ILE A 22 -1.59 8.58 -31.22
CA ILE A 22 -0.50 7.82 -30.57
C ILE A 22 0.76 8.71 -30.48
N GLY A 23 1.06 9.51 -31.49
CA GLY A 23 2.20 10.43 -31.52
C GLY A 23 2.10 11.53 -30.46
N GLU A 24 0.93 12.15 -30.32
CA GLU A 24 0.68 13.15 -29.27
C GLU A 24 0.79 12.53 -27.88
N ALA A 25 0.33 11.30 -27.68
CA ALA A 25 0.49 10.59 -26.42
C ALA A 25 1.98 10.31 -26.10
N LEU A 26 2.78 9.92 -27.10
CA LEU A 26 4.22 9.72 -26.95
C LEU A 26 4.93 11.01 -26.55
N GLU A 27 4.59 12.12 -27.22
CA GLU A 27 5.15 13.44 -26.91
C GLU A 27 4.83 13.83 -25.46
N HIS A 28 3.58 13.63 -25.04
CA HIS A 28 3.14 13.89 -23.68
C HIS A 28 3.93 13.07 -22.64
N LEU A 29 4.11 11.75 -22.88
CA LEU A 29 4.89 10.87 -22.02
C LEU A 29 6.39 11.25 -21.99
N ASN A 30 6.95 11.70 -23.11
CA ASN A 30 8.33 12.15 -23.19
C ASN A 30 8.57 13.43 -22.38
N LYS A 31 7.67 14.41 -22.50
CA LYS A 31 7.77 15.69 -21.77
C LYS A 31 7.65 15.52 -20.26
N THR A 32 6.84 14.58 -19.82
CA THR A 32 6.54 14.38 -18.38
C THR A 32 7.43 13.35 -17.71
N GLY A 33 8.13 12.52 -18.48
CA GLY A 33 8.96 11.42 -17.97
C GLY A 33 8.17 10.20 -17.48
N TYR A 34 6.84 10.22 -17.58
CA TYR A 34 6.03 9.08 -17.19
C TYR A 34 6.13 7.93 -18.20
N ARG A 35 6.03 6.70 -17.70
CA ARG A 35 6.04 5.48 -18.51
C ARG A 35 4.64 5.00 -18.88
N CYS A 36 3.64 5.46 -18.14
CA CYS A 36 2.24 5.08 -18.30
C CYS A 36 1.35 6.18 -17.74
N VAL A 37 0.26 6.49 -18.43
CA VAL A 37 -0.80 7.40 -17.96
C VAL A 37 -2.17 6.85 -18.31
N PRO A 38 -3.21 7.20 -17.53
CA PRO A 38 -4.59 6.84 -17.87
C PRO A 38 -5.08 7.62 -19.09
N VAL A 39 -5.93 6.98 -19.87
CA VAL A 39 -6.67 7.60 -20.96
C VAL A 39 -8.13 7.73 -20.56
N LEU A 40 -8.65 8.94 -20.67
CA LEU A 40 -10.03 9.27 -20.35
C LEU A 40 -10.81 9.55 -21.65
N ASP A 41 -12.11 9.47 -21.57
CA ASP A 41 -13.01 9.85 -22.68
C ASP A 41 -12.83 11.33 -23.06
N GLU A 42 -13.45 11.76 -24.15
CA GLU A 42 -13.36 13.14 -24.65
C GLU A 42 -13.82 14.19 -23.63
N LYS A 43 -14.81 13.83 -22.79
CA LYS A 43 -15.29 14.68 -21.69
C LYS A 43 -14.35 14.65 -20.48
N LYS A 44 -13.31 13.83 -20.54
CA LYS A 44 -12.36 13.60 -19.45
C LYS A 44 -13.02 13.10 -18.17
N GLU A 45 -14.14 12.38 -18.31
CA GLU A 45 -14.91 11.88 -17.18
C GLU A 45 -14.69 10.40 -16.93
N LYS A 46 -14.64 9.56 -17.98
CA LYS A 46 -14.57 8.11 -17.85
C LYS A 46 -13.17 7.58 -18.14
N TYR A 47 -12.72 6.66 -17.30
CA TYR A 47 -11.51 5.89 -17.54
C TYR A 47 -11.75 4.86 -18.65
N LEU A 48 -10.87 4.83 -19.65
CA LEU A 48 -10.95 3.92 -20.78
C LEU A 48 -9.86 2.84 -20.79
N GLY A 49 -8.76 3.10 -20.12
CA GLY A 49 -7.59 2.22 -20.07
C GLY A 49 -6.32 3.02 -19.82
N ASN A 50 -5.19 2.34 -19.92
CA ASN A 50 -3.86 2.93 -19.81
C ASN A 50 -3.15 2.94 -21.15
N ILE A 51 -2.33 3.95 -21.39
CA ILE A 51 -1.35 3.98 -22.48
C ILE A 51 0.06 3.89 -21.92
N TYR A 52 0.84 2.96 -22.46
CA TYR A 52 2.22 2.71 -22.05
C TYR A 52 3.18 3.21 -23.10
N LYS A 53 4.25 3.89 -22.65
CA LYS A 53 5.29 4.38 -23.54
C LYS A 53 5.99 3.24 -24.31
N VAL A 54 6.18 2.09 -23.67
CA VAL A 54 6.80 0.93 -24.31
C VAL A 54 5.96 0.42 -25.48
N ASP A 55 4.63 0.33 -25.31
CA ASP A 55 3.75 -0.15 -26.35
C ASP A 55 3.74 0.78 -27.57
N ILE A 56 3.83 2.10 -27.34
CA ILE A 56 3.96 3.07 -28.43
C ILE A 56 5.29 2.89 -29.18
N LEU A 57 6.39 2.68 -28.44
CA LEU A 57 7.72 2.50 -29.06
C LEU A 57 7.85 1.20 -29.86
N GLU A 58 7.10 0.17 -29.48
CA GLU A 58 7.06 -1.13 -30.17
C GLU A 58 6.01 -1.16 -31.28
N TYR A 59 5.16 -0.14 -31.36
CA TYR A 59 4.08 -0.08 -32.36
C TYR A 59 4.62 0.12 -33.77
N LYS A 60 4.15 -0.71 -34.70
CA LYS A 60 4.60 -0.69 -36.11
C LYS A 60 3.65 0.04 -37.06
N GLY A 61 2.52 0.52 -36.53
CA GLY A 61 1.55 1.29 -37.30
C GLY A 61 1.88 2.78 -37.36
N SER A 62 0.93 3.59 -37.78
CA SER A 62 1.10 5.03 -37.88
C SER A 62 0.91 5.72 -36.55
N LEU A 63 1.79 6.66 -36.19
CA LEU A 63 1.65 7.50 -35.01
C LEU A 63 0.46 8.50 -35.11
N GLU A 64 -0.08 8.68 -36.29
CA GLU A 64 -1.29 9.50 -36.54
C GLU A 64 -2.58 8.75 -36.18
N GLU A 65 -2.49 7.46 -35.88
CA GLU A 65 -3.66 6.68 -35.47
C GLU A 65 -4.12 7.06 -34.06
N SER A 66 -5.37 6.72 -33.75
CA SER A 66 -5.97 7.02 -32.45
C SER A 66 -5.28 6.27 -31.30
N VAL A 67 -5.03 6.95 -30.19
CA VAL A 67 -4.50 6.36 -28.93
C VAL A 67 -5.33 5.17 -28.45
N LEU A 68 -6.61 5.09 -28.83
CA LEU A 68 -7.52 4.01 -28.45
C LEU A 68 -7.07 2.62 -28.95
N GLN A 69 -6.22 2.57 -29.98
CA GLN A 69 -5.72 1.29 -30.51
C GLN A 69 -4.72 0.60 -29.59
N LEU A 70 -4.01 1.35 -28.75
CA LEU A 70 -2.98 0.85 -27.85
C LEU A 70 -3.40 0.81 -26.38
N LEU A 71 -4.69 0.92 -26.10
CA LEU A 71 -5.20 0.90 -24.73
C LEU A 71 -5.08 -0.48 -24.10
N ASN A 72 -4.40 -0.53 -22.97
CA ASN A 72 -4.32 -1.67 -22.09
C ASN A 72 -5.08 -1.43 -20.77
N ASP A 73 -5.22 -2.44 -19.96
CA ASP A 73 -5.77 -2.39 -18.59
C ASP A 73 -7.14 -1.71 -18.48
N LYS A 74 -8.03 -1.94 -19.42
CA LYS A 74 -9.38 -1.36 -19.41
C LYS A 74 -10.17 -1.64 -18.12
N GLU A 75 -9.87 -2.76 -17.48
CA GLU A 75 -10.41 -3.16 -16.15
C GLU A 75 -9.48 -2.78 -14.99
N GLY A 76 -8.46 -1.96 -15.24
CA GLY A 76 -7.45 -1.53 -14.26
C GLY A 76 -7.96 -0.46 -13.28
N TYR A 77 -9.18 -0.63 -12.78
CA TYR A 77 -9.78 0.33 -11.86
C TYR A 77 -10.42 -0.33 -10.63
N VAL A 78 -10.62 0.49 -9.62
CA VAL A 78 -11.39 0.17 -8.41
C VAL A 78 -12.38 1.30 -8.13
N ARG A 79 -13.51 0.95 -7.52
CA ARG A 79 -14.45 1.96 -7.05
C ARG A 79 -13.99 2.52 -5.71
N GLU A 80 -14.22 3.80 -5.44
CA GLU A 80 -13.81 4.44 -4.18
C GLU A 80 -14.45 3.81 -2.93
N ASP A 81 -15.61 3.16 -3.09
CA ASP A 81 -16.33 2.43 -2.03
C ASP A 81 -15.89 0.96 -1.88
N SER A 82 -15.00 0.47 -2.75
CA SER A 82 -14.52 -0.91 -2.71
C SER A 82 -13.72 -1.19 -1.43
N SER A 83 -13.75 -2.47 -1.01
CA SER A 83 -12.89 -2.94 0.07
C SER A 83 -11.42 -2.71 -0.27
N PHE A 84 -10.66 -2.21 0.71
CA PHE A 84 -9.22 -2.01 0.54
C PHE A 84 -8.47 -3.32 0.23
N PHE A 85 -8.94 -4.46 0.74
CA PHE A 85 -8.34 -5.77 0.41
C PHE A 85 -8.40 -6.10 -1.09
N LYS A 86 -9.44 -5.63 -1.81
CA LYS A 86 -9.53 -5.80 -3.27
C LYS A 86 -8.34 -5.17 -3.99
N VAL A 87 -7.80 -4.07 -3.47
CA VAL A 87 -6.63 -3.38 -4.02
C VAL A 87 -5.42 -4.31 -4.11
N PHE A 88 -5.13 -5.09 -3.07
CA PHE A 88 -3.96 -5.97 -3.05
C PHE A 88 -3.97 -7.02 -4.17
N PHE A 89 -5.15 -7.49 -4.55
CA PHE A 89 -5.26 -8.47 -5.63
C PHE A 89 -5.15 -7.83 -7.01
N THR A 90 -5.60 -6.57 -7.13
CA THR A 90 -5.70 -5.88 -8.43
C THR A 90 -4.43 -5.13 -8.77
N ILE A 91 -3.78 -4.46 -7.79
CA ILE A 91 -2.63 -3.59 -8.04
C ILE A 91 -1.33 -4.34 -8.39
N LYS A 92 -1.21 -5.63 -8.04
CA LYS A 92 0.05 -6.41 -8.18
C LYS A 92 0.66 -6.38 -9.59
N LYS A 93 -0.15 -6.24 -10.62
CA LYS A 93 0.26 -6.32 -12.02
C LYS A 93 0.21 -4.97 -12.75
N LEU A 94 -0.21 -3.92 -12.06
CA LEU A 94 -0.47 -2.61 -12.64
C LEU A 94 0.42 -1.55 -12.00
N PRO A 95 0.84 -0.50 -12.73
CA PRO A 95 1.63 0.58 -12.15
C PRO A 95 0.84 1.39 -11.11
N TYR A 96 -0.47 1.45 -11.26
CA TYR A 96 -1.45 2.04 -10.37
C TYR A 96 -2.84 1.49 -10.69
N LEU A 97 -3.83 1.79 -9.85
CA LEU A 97 -5.24 1.55 -10.13
C LEU A 97 -5.96 2.87 -10.35
N SER A 98 -6.75 2.96 -11.40
CA SER A 98 -7.68 4.08 -11.55
C SER A 98 -8.79 3.98 -10.51
N VAL A 99 -9.17 5.12 -9.92
CA VAL A 99 -10.25 5.19 -8.94
C VAL A 99 -11.45 5.85 -9.58
N VAL A 100 -12.60 5.20 -9.51
CA VAL A 100 -13.85 5.70 -10.07
C VAL A 100 -14.95 5.76 -9.01
N ASP A 101 -15.95 6.61 -9.23
CA ASP A 101 -17.15 6.66 -8.40
C ASP A 101 -18.18 5.56 -8.78
N GLU A 102 -19.34 5.61 -8.17
CA GLU A 102 -20.44 4.67 -8.44
C GLU A 102 -20.97 4.75 -9.89
N LYS A 103 -20.80 5.90 -10.55
CA LYS A 103 -21.23 6.16 -11.94
C LYS A 103 -20.12 5.87 -12.95
N GLY A 104 -18.95 5.42 -12.50
CA GLY A 104 -17.78 5.18 -13.33
C GLY A 104 -17.01 6.45 -13.71
N VAL A 105 -17.25 7.56 -13.02
CA VAL A 105 -16.49 8.81 -13.23
C VAL A 105 -15.11 8.67 -12.60
N PHE A 106 -14.07 9.04 -13.34
CA PHE A 106 -12.68 9.01 -12.91
C PHE A 106 -12.40 10.05 -11.84
N LEU A 107 -11.97 9.60 -10.68
CA LEU A 107 -11.67 10.44 -9.51
C LEU A 107 -10.16 10.68 -9.31
N GLY A 108 -9.33 9.74 -9.78
CA GLY A 108 -7.89 9.81 -9.59
C GLY A 108 -7.21 8.44 -9.73
N ILE A 109 -6.02 8.29 -9.14
CA ILE A 109 -5.26 7.05 -9.18
C ILE A 109 -4.79 6.65 -7.79
N LEU A 110 -4.80 5.34 -7.52
CA LEU A 110 -4.21 4.75 -6.33
C LEU A 110 -2.87 4.11 -6.72
N THR A 111 -1.78 4.73 -6.31
CA THR A 111 -0.42 4.28 -6.59
C THR A 111 0.07 3.28 -5.54
N HIS A 112 1.10 2.48 -5.86
CA HIS A 112 1.78 1.62 -4.89
C HIS A 112 2.28 2.41 -3.67
N LYS A 113 2.88 3.59 -3.91
CA LYS A 113 3.33 4.47 -2.82
C LYS A 113 2.19 4.76 -1.84
N LYS A 114 1.00 5.13 -2.36
CA LYS A 114 -0.16 5.44 -1.51
C LYS A 114 -0.68 4.22 -0.74
N VAL A 115 -0.60 3.04 -1.34
CA VAL A 115 -0.94 1.77 -0.66
C VAL A 115 0.05 1.48 0.47
N PHE A 116 1.35 1.68 0.23
CA PHE A 116 2.37 1.49 1.27
C PHE A 116 2.23 2.50 2.41
N GLU A 117 2.00 3.79 2.12
CA GLU A 117 1.72 4.80 3.16
C GLU A 117 0.58 4.38 4.09
N LEU A 118 -0.50 3.83 3.51
CA LEU A 118 -1.63 3.33 4.30
C LEU A 118 -1.29 2.10 5.14
N LEU A 119 -0.37 1.26 4.68
CA LEU A 119 0.12 0.12 5.45
C LEU A 119 1.07 0.56 6.57
N GLU A 120 1.96 1.50 6.29
CA GLU A 120 2.85 2.11 7.27
C GLU A 120 2.07 2.73 8.43
N ASP A 121 1.01 3.48 8.11
CA ASP A 121 0.10 4.03 9.12
C ASP A 121 -0.60 2.92 9.93
N ALA A 122 -1.11 1.88 9.26
CA ALA A 122 -1.79 0.78 9.92
C ALA A 122 -0.85 -0.05 10.81
N TRP A 123 0.42 -0.12 10.47
CA TRP A 123 1.45 -0.82 11.24
C TRP A 123 2.10 0.05 12.30
N GLY A 124 1.72 1.32 12.38
CA GLY A 124 2.28 2.27 13.34
C GLY A 124 3.76 2.61 13.10
N VAL A 125 4.24 2.50 11.85
CA VAL A 125 5.67 2.71 11.51
C VAL A 125 6.16 4.09 11.94
N HIS A 126 5.30 5.10 11.85
CA HIS A 126 5.65 6.48 12.17
C HIS A 126 5.34 6.90 13.62
N SER A 127 4.70 6.03 14.40
CA SER A 127 4.25 6.34 15.76
C SER A 127 4.76 5.35 16.80
N SER A 128 5.63 4.43 16.39
CA SER A 128 6.15 3.38 17.27
C SER A 128 7.67 3.48 17.44
N LYS A 129 8.13 3.21 18.65
CA LYS A 129 9.56 3.12 18.95
C LYS A 129 10.09 1.70 18.85
N TYR A 130 9.30 0.71 19.25
CA TYR A 130 9.71 -0.69 19.22
C TYR A 130 8.72 -1.57 18.45
N SER A 131 9.27 -2.54 17.73
CA SER A 131 8.54 -3.68 17.17
C SER A 131 8.99 -4.94 17.88
N VAL A 132 8.05 -5.70 18.41
CA VAL A 132 8.30 -6.95 19.15
C VAL A 132 7.57 -8.08 18.47
N MET A 133 8.31 -9.15 18.15
CA MET A 133 7.75 -10.39 17.61
C MET A 133 7.87 -11.49 18.66
N ILE A 134 6.74 -12.10 18.96
CA ILE A 134 6.66 -13.25 19.87
C ILE A 134 6.10 -14.47 19.16
N GLY A 135 6.46 -15.64 19.64
CA GLY A 135 5.93 -16.93 19.22
C GLY A 135 5.17 -17.63 20.36
N THR A 136 4.11 -18.34 20.02
CA THR A 136 3.37 -19.20 20.96
C THR A 136 2.84 -20.43 20.26
N GLN A 137 2.75 -21.54 21.01
CA GLN A 137 2.08 -22.78 20.59
C GLN A 137 0.58 -22.73 20.87
N ASP A 138 0.13 -21.80 21.72
CA ASP A 138 -1.27 -21.62 22.07
C ASP A 138 -2.01 -20.93 20.93
N TYR A 139 -2.77 -21.65 20.13
CA TYR A 139 -3.62 -21.07 19.08
C TYR A 139 -4.82 -20.32 19.66
N ASN A 140 -5.48 -20.94 20.63
CA ASN A 140 -6.67 -20.37 21.25
C ASN A 140 -6.28 -19.50 22.45
N GLY A 141 -6.79 -18.26 22.48
CA GLY A 141 -6.57 -17.36 23.60
C GLY A 141 -5.23 -16.61 23.60
N ALA A 142 -4.33 -16.82 22.62
CA ALA A 142 -3.03 -16.16 22.56
C ALA A 142 -3.13 -14.61 22.63
N ILE A 143 -4.04 -14.01 21.87
CA ILE A 143 -4.24 -12.55 21.86
C ILE A 143 -4.81 -12.08 23.22
N GLN A 144 -5.72 -12.83 23.83
CA GLN A 144 -6.27 -12.50 25.14
C GLN A 144 -5.19 -12.53 26.22
N LYS A 145 -4.33 -13.56 26.20
CA LYS A 145 -3.19 -13.73 27.10
C LYS A 145 -2.19 -12.58 26.93
N LEU A 146 -1.83 -12.27 25.69
CA LEU A 146 -0.99 -11.13 25.33
C LEU A 146 -1.56 -9.80 25.84
N SER A 147 -2.84 -9.54 25.57
CA SER A 147 -3.52 -8.34 26.06
C SER A 147 -3.50 -8.21 27.58
N THR A 148 -3.56 -9.36 28.31
CA THR A 148 -3.47 -9.35 29.77
C THR A 148 -2.09 -8.92 30.29
N VAL A 149 -1.04 -9.27 29.56
CA VAL A 149 0.32 -8.80 29.87
C VAL A 149 0.46 -7.33 29.52
N LEU A 150 0.18 -6.95 28.26
CA LEU A 150 0.42 -5.61 27.73
C LEU A 150 -0.36 -4.51 28.42
N LYS A 151 -1.57 -4.78 28.92
CA LYS A 151 -2.38 -3.78 29.66
C LYS A 151 -1.71 -3.19 30.91
N LYS A 152 -0.66 -3.82 31.43
CA LYS A 152 0.10 -3.35 32.59
C LYS A 152 1.07 -2.22 32.23
N TYR A 153 1.39 -2.07 30.94
CA TYR A 153 2.43 -1.19 30.43
C TYR A 153 1.83 -0.02 29.66
N THR A 154 1.43 -0.25 28.42
CA THR A 154 0.91 0.81 27.53
C THR A 154 -0.04 0.27 26.49
N GLY A 155 -0.59 1.16 25.68
CA GLY A 155 -1.39 0.79 24.51
C GLY A 155 -0.53 0.18 23.38
N ILE A 156 -1.11 -0.77 22.67
CA ILE A 156 -0.55 -1.33 21.44
C ILE A 156 -0.86 -0.36 20.30
N GLN A 157 0.14 0.04 19.51
CA GLN A 157 -0.06 0.86 18.32
C GLN A 157 -0.56 0.02 17.14
N SER A 158 0.06 -1.14 16.93
CA SER A 158 -0.41 -2.11 15.94
C SER A 158 -0.22 -3.56 16.42
N LEU A 159 -0.98 -4.48 15.83
CA LEU A 159 -0.84 -5.91 16.10
C LEU A 159 -1.10 -6.69 14.82
N MET A 160 -0.18 -7.60 14.49
CA MET A 160 -0.30 -8.52 13.35
C MET A 160 -0.04 -9.96 13.80
N THR A 161 -0.74 -10.90 13.21
CA THR A 161 -0.52 -12.33 13.45
C THR A 161 -0.02 -12.99 12.17
N PHE A 162 0.98 -13.89 12.34
CA PHE A 162 1.54 -14.69 11.27
C PHE A 162 1.43 -16.15 11.68
N ASP A 163 0.61 -16.90 10.95
CA ASP A 163 0.53 -18.32 11.15
C ASP A 163 1.63 -19.00 10.32
N ASN A 164 2.31 -19.94 10.93
CA ASN A 164 3.28 -20.78 10.25
C ASN A 164 2.83 -22.24 10.39
N ASP A 165 2.03 -22.68 9.42
CA ASP A 165 1.45 -24.01 9.41
C ASP A 165 2.50 -25.13 9.51
N ALA A 166 3.70 -24.90 9.00
CA ALA A 166 4.79 -25.87 9.01
C ALA A 166 5.41 -26.10 10.40
N LEU A 167 5.28 -25.15 11.32
CA LEU A 167 5.92 -25.19 12.65
C LEU A 167 4.93 -25.28 13.82
N LEU A 168 3.63 -25.30 13.55
CA LEU A 168 2.58 -25.25 14.58
C LEU A 168 2.79 -24.11 15.60
N VAL A 169 3.36 -22.99 15.15
CA VAL A 169 3.68 -21.83 15.99
C VAL A 169 2.98 -20.60 15.42
N ARG A 170 2.14 -19.97 16.23
CA ARG A 170 1.61 -18.65 15.91
C ARG A 170 2.62 -17.58 16.30
N ARG A 171 2.96 -16.72 15.35
CA ARG A 171 3.77 -15.52 15.61
C ARG A 171 2.86 -14.31 15.69
N ILE A 172 3.13 -13.46 16.67
CA ILE A 172 2.42 -12.21 16.85
C ILE A 172 3.46 -11.12 16.88
N MET A 173 3.32 -10.14 16.00
CA MET A 173 4.11 -8.91 16.02
C MET A 173 3.22 -7.77 16.53
N PHE A 174 3.74 -6.97 17.41
CA PHE A 174 3.08 -5.76 17.88
C PHE A 174 4.08 -4.63 18.03
N THR A 175 3.58 -3.40 17.96
CA THR A 175 4.41 -2.21 18.08
C THR A 175 4.03 -1.40 19.30
N LEU A 176 5.04 -0.76 19.89
CA LEU A 176 4.95 0.04 21.11
C LEU A 176 5.29 1.48 20.78
N GLY A 177 4.56 2.44 21.38
CA GLY A 177 4.71 3.86 21.10
C GLY A 177 6.03 4.47 21.57
N GLU A 178 6.25 5.74 21.20
CA GLU A 178 7.47 6.49 21.52
C GLU A 178 7.67 6.72 23.02
N GLU A 179 6.60 6.68 23.80
CA GLU A 179 6.61 6.82 25.26
C GLU A 179 7.29 5.66 25.98
N PHE A 180 7.50 4.52 25.28
CA PHE A 180 8.07 3.33 25.87
C PHE A 180 9.60 3.42 26.01
N ASN A 181 10.12 3.27 27.22
CA ASN A 181 11.56 3.34 27.46
C ASN A 181 12.20 1.92 27.52
N ASP A 182 13.54 1.88 27.44
CA ASP A 182 14.30 0.63 27.34
C ASP A 182 14.11 -0.27 28.57
N ARG A 183 14.01 0.32 29.77
CA ARG A 183 13.81 -0.42 31.02
C ARG A 183 12.41 -1.06 31.08
N GLU A 184 11.41 -0.37 30.60
CA GLU A 184 10.06 -0.90 30.49
C GLU A 184 10.02 -2.02 29.46
N LEU A 185 10.76 -1.89 28.35
CA LEU A 185 10.90 -2.93 27.35
C LEU A 185 11.49 -4.21 27.95
N GLU A 186 12.62 -4.12 28.64
CA GLU A 186 13.24 -5.29 29.31
C GLU A 186 12.27 -5.97 30.27
N THR A 187 11.53 -5.21 31.07
CA THR A 187 10.55 -5.72 32.00
C THR A 187 9.40 -6.41 31.29
N LEU A 188 8.90 -5.84 30.20
CA LEU A 188 7.85 -6.42 29.37
C LEU A 188 8.29 -7.72 28.71
N LEU A 189 9.52 -7.78 28.16
CA LEU A 189 10.02 -8.99 27.51
C LEU A 189 10.07 -10.16 28.48
N LYS A 190 10.55 -9.90 29.72
CA LYS A 190 10.56 -10.91 30.77
C LYS A 190 9.14 -11.35 31.17
N ASP A 191 8.22 -10.40 31.32
CA ASP A 191 6.82 -10.69 31.67
C ASP A 191 6.13 -11.54 30.58
N LEU A 192 6.48 -11.31 29.30
CA LEU A 192 5.99 -12.13 28.19
C LEU A 192 6.51 -13.58 28.27
N GLU A 193 7.79 -13.76 28.58
CA GLU A 193 8.41 -15.09 28.73
C GLU A 193 7.80 -15.83 29.93
N ASP A 194 7.61 -15.17 31.07
CA ASP A 194 6.97 -15.72 32.27
C ASP A 194 5.51 -16.16 31.99
N HIS A 195 4.86 -15.55 31.00
CA HIS A 195 3.53 -15.94 30.54
C HIS A 195 3.54 -16.95 29.37
N GLY A 196 4.72 -17.55 29.07
CA GLY A 196 4.84 -18.64 28.09
C GLY A 196 4.86 -18.18 26.62
N PHE A 197 5.15 -16.91 26.35
CA PHE A 197 5.53 -16.46 25.03
C PHE A 197 7.04 -16.60 24.85
N ARG A 198 7.47 -16.92 23.64
CA ARG A 198 8.87 -16.87 23.25
C ARG A 198 9.12 -15.55 22.51
N VAL A 199 10.01 -14.73 23.01
CA VAL A 199 10.48 -13.55 22.27
C VAL A 199 11.32 -14.02 21.09
N VAL A 200 10.92 -13.68 19.88
CA VAL A 200 11.57 -14.09 18.63
C VAL A 200 12.49 -12.98 18.12
N TYR A 201 12.01 -11.75 18.18
CA TYR A 201 12.71 -10.59 17.62
C TYR A 201 12.24 -9.30 18.29
N VAL A 202 13.16 -8.39 18.50
CA VAL A 202 12.89 -7.03 18.98
C VAL A 202 13.68 -6.06 18.11
N GLU A 203 13.04 -5.02 17.64
CA GLU A 203 13.63 -3.98 16.80
C GLU A 203 13.27 -2.60 17.35
N GLU A 204 14.27 -1.73 17.47
CA GLU A 204 14.02 -0.31 17.63
C GLU A 204 13.73 0.29 16.26
N MET A 205 12.52 0.78 16.09
CA MET A 205 12.04 1.36 14.84
C MET A 205 12.63 2.76 14.68
N LYS A 206 13.67 2.87 13.87
CA LYS A 206 14.19 4.19 13.48
C LYS A 206 13.19 4.85 12.54
N ASN A 207 12.94 6.14 12.77
CA ASN A 207 12.08 6.92 11.88
C ASN A 207 12.63 6.82 10.44
N PRO A 208 11.89 6.32 9.45
CA PRO A 208 12.37 6.18 8.07
C PRO A 208 12.83 7.49 7.42
N ARG A 209 12.48 8.64 8.02
CA ARG A 209 12.93 9.97 7.56
C ARG A 209 14.37 10.30 7.97
N GLU A 210 14.98 9.48 8.83
CA GLU A 210 16.37 9.63 9.30
C GLU A 210 17.32 8.64 8.60
N VAL A 211 16.88 7.94 7.56
CA VAL A 211 17.79 7.15 6.72
C VAL A 211 18.73 8.13 6.02
N GLU A 212 19.94 8.19 6.53
CA GLU A 212 21.06 8.96 6.01
C GLU A 212 21.14 8.79 4.49
N THR A 213 21.18 9.91 3.79
CA THR A 213 21.62 10.00 2.41
C THR A 213 23.00 9.34 2.36
N ILE A 214 23.07 8.13 1.86
CA ILE A 214 24.36 7.49 1.50
C ILE A 214 24.91 8.37 0.37
N GLU A 215 25.97 9.13 0.69
CA GLU A 215 26.78 9.89 -0.27
C GLU A 215 27.42 8.98 -1.32
#